data_8496c9a327cf2a2e0dedfe056f7e9c55
#
_entry.id   8496c9a327cf2a2e0dedfe056f7e9c55
#
_cell.length_a   1.000
_cell.length_b   1.000
_cell.length_c   1.000
_cell.angle_alpha   90.00
_cell.angle_beta   90.00
_cell.angle_gamma   90.00
#
_symmetry.space_group_name_H-M   'P 1'
#
loop_
_entity.id
_entity.type
_entity.pdbx_description
1 polymer ?
#
loop_
_entity_poly.entity_id
_entity_poly.type
_entity_poly.pdbx_seq_one_letter_code
_entity_poly.pdbx_strand_id
1 'polypeptide(L)'
;MSETGFVFTTDNKVRMLSSEIEVNDKLSSILGEKFIEYRKKFNAASNFELRTEFPLYMQIELNQICNLRCPMCSITIPKARQKYITEERMNWNTYEKIILEGEKYGCPSMNPQGTNEPLPDPKFEDYIKFASKHGFIDITMNTNATLLSEERSKKLLESGLTRLRFSLDAATKETYEKIRVGAKFEPVMKNIERFLEIKQRDGYKLPIIGVNFCKMKTNEHEVDQFIEMWKDKVDLVAIQNFIAPELESDYTDFIPTNSE
;
A
#
# COMPACT_ATOMS: atom_id res chain seq x y z
N MET A 1 -1.93 -26.35 15.05
CA MET A 1 -0.63 -25.75 14.71
C MET A 1 -0.86 -24.99 13.42
N SER A 2 -1.08 -23.68 13.51
CA SER A 2 -1.30 -22.81 12.35
C SER A 2 0.07 -22.49 11.75
N GLU A 3 0.34 -23.05 10.59
CA GLU A 3 1.48 -22.64 9.78
C GLU A 3 1.26 -21.17 9.35
N THR A 4 2.00 -20.27 9.96
CA THR A 4 2.10 -18.89 9.49
C THR A 4 2.74 -18.93 8.11
N GLY A 5 1.93 -18.73 7.06
CA GLY A 5 2.37 -18.80 5.69
C GLY A 5 3.40 -17.72 5.38
N PHE A 6 4.61 -18.14 5.05
CA PHE A 6 5.65 -17.27 4.51
C PHE A 6 5.47 -17.21 2.98
N VAL A 7 5.19 -16.04 2.44
CA VAL A 7 5.28 -15.82 1.01
C VAL A 7 6.71 -15.35 0.71
N PHE A 8 7.49 -16.22 0.08
CA PHE A 8 8.80 -15.85 -0.43
C PHE A 8 8.64 -15.19 -1.79
N THR A 9 8.95 -13.90 -1.87
CA THR A 9 9.48 -13.35 -3.11
C THR A 9 11.00 -13.52 -3.04
N THR A 10 11.65 -13.95 -4.11
CA THR A 10 13.08 -14.21 -4.20
C THR A 10 13.87 -13.17 -3.38
N ASP A 11 14.54 -13.63 -2.33
CA ASP A 11 15.46 -12.93 -1.42
C ASP A 11 14.91 -11.99 -0.34
N ASN A 12 13.61 -11.74 -0.24
CA ASN A 12 13.05 -10.88 0.82
C ASN A 12 11.97 -11.61 1.62
N LYS A 13 12.30 -12.01 2.85
CA LYS A 13 11.35 -12.60 3.79
C LYS A 13 10.34 -11.54 4.25
N VAL A 14 9.08 -11.70 3.84
CA VAL A 14 7.96 -10.93 4.37
C VAL A 14 7.26 -11.78 5.42
N ARG A 15 7.24 -11.32 6.68
CA ARG A 15 6.43 -11.93 7.73
C ARG A 15 5.05 -11.27 7.71
N MET A 16 4.02 -12.04 7.45
CA MET A 16 2.63 -11.60 7.51
C MET A 16 1.90 -12.33 8.62
N LEU A 17 1.08 -11.64 9.40
CA LEU A 17 0.19 -12.24 10.40
C LEU A 17 -1.06 -12.83 9.77
N SER A 18 -1.51 -12.28 8.64
CA SER A 18 -2.51 -12.91 7.76
C SER A 18 -1.86 -13.17 6.43
N SER A 19 -2.09 -14.33 5.86
CA SER A 19 -1.55 -14.63 4.54
C SER A 19 -2.28 -13.80 3.47
N GLU A 20 -1.60 -13.52 2.36
CA GLU A 20 -2.29 -12.96 1.17
C GLU A 20 -3.44 -13.88 0.70
N ILE A 21 -3.39 -15.17 1.03
CA ILE A 21 -4.45 -16.14 0.77
C ILE A 21 -5.70 -15.75 1.56
N GLU A 22 -5.60 -15.54 2.88
CA GLU A 22 -6.74 -15.13 3.73
C GLU A 22 -7.34 -13.80 3.30
N VAL A 23 -6.50 -12.83 2.91
CA VAL A 23 -6.95 -11.55 2.36
C VAL A 23 -7.71 -11.76 1.05
N ASN A 24 -7.19 -12.62 0.15
CA ASN A 24 -7.84 -12.93 -1.11
C ASN A 24 -9.14 -13.72 -0.91
N ASP A 25 -9.22 -14.63 0.06
CA ASP A 25 -10.44 -15.36 0.42
C ASP A 25 -11.51 -14.40 0.93
N LYS A 26 -11.14 -13.45 1.79
CA LYS A 26 -12.03 -12.39 2.26
C LYS A 26 -12.52 -11.51 1.10
N LEU A 27 -11.64 -11.08 0.20
CA LEU A 27 -12.02 -10.31 -1.00
C LEU A 27 -12.91 -11.13 -1.93
N SER A 28 -12.62 -12.42 -2.10
CA SER A 28 -13.46 -13.34 -2.90
C SER A 28 -14.88 -13.43 -2.35
N SER A 29 -15.02 -13.48 -1.03
CA SER A 29 -16.34 -13.51 -0.37
C SER A 29 -17.13 -12.20 -0.56
N ILE A 30 -16.45 -11.07 -0.71
CA ILE A 30 -17.08 -9.74 -0.84
C ILE A 30 -17.33 -9.39 -2.31
N LEU A 31 -16.37 -9.64 -3.19
CA LEU A 31 -16.38 -9.22 -4.60
C LEU A 31 -16.89 -10.31 -5.56
N GLY A 32 -16.99 -11.56 -5.08
CA GLY A 32 -17.59 -12.68 -5.81
C GLY A 32 -16.75 -13.21 -6.98
N GLU A 33 -17.43 -13.85 -7.94
CA GLU A 33 -16.83 -14.64 -9.02
C GLU A 33 -15.84 -13.85 -9.87
N LYS A 34 -16.12 -12.59 -10.17
CA LYS A 34 -15.19 -11.73 -10.95
C LYS A 34 -13.81 -11.61 -10.33
N PHE A 35 -13.75 -11.50 -9.00
CA PHE A 35 -12.47 -11.45 -8.29
C PHE A 35 -11.77 -12.82 -8.28
N ILE A 36 -12.54 -13.90 -8.08
CA ILE A 36 -12.03 -15.28 -8.11
C ILE A 36 -11.38 -15.59 -9.47
N GLU A 37 -12.08 -15.27 -10.57
CA GLU A 37 -11.55 -15.45 -11.92
C GLU A 37 -10.30 -14.62 -12.19
N TYR A 38 -10.31 -13.35 -11.74
CA TYR A 38 -9.13 -12.51 -11.82
C TYR A 38 -7.95 -13.15 -11.11
N ARG A 39 -8.11 -13.62 -9.86
CA ARG A 39 -7.01 -14.22 -9.10
C ARG A 39 -6.50 -15.52 -9.72
N LYS A 40 -7.38 -16.35 -10.28
CA LYS A 40 -6.97 -17.54 -11.06
C LYS A 40 -6.09 -17.16 -12.25
N LYS A 41 -6.51 -16.18 -13.06
CA LYS A 41 -5.74 -15.68 -14.21
C LYS A 41 -4.40 -15.07 -13.78
N PHE A 42 -4.41 -14.26 -12.69
CA PHE A 42 -3.22 -13.63 -12.16
C PHE A 42 -2.18 -14.68 -11.70
N ASN A 43 -2.62 -15.70 -10.97
CA ASN A 43 -1.74 -16.78 -10.51
C ASN A 43 -1.17 -17.58 -11.69
N ALA A 44 -2.00 -17.94 -12.68
CA ALA A 44 -1.54 -18.64 -13.88
C ALA A 44 -0.53 -17.79 -14.68
N ALA A 45 -0.75 -16.48 -14.80
CA ALA A 45 0.19 -15.57 -15.46
C ALA A 45 1.50 -15.42 -14.67
N SER A 46 1.43 -15.34 -13.34
CA SER A 46 2.61 -15.27 -12.46
C SER A 46 3.46 -16.53 -12.50
N ASN A 47 2.84 -17.69 -12.75
CA ASN A 47 3.51 -18.99 -12.93
C ASN A 47 3.97 -19.26 -14.38
N PHE A 48 3.83 -18.28 -15.27
CA PHE A 48 4.12 -18.43 -16.71
C PHE A 48 3.26 -19.47 -17.44
N GLU A 49 2.10 -19.84 -16.88
CA GLU A 49 1.15 -20.78 -17.46
C GLU A 49 0.14 -20.09 -18.40
N LEU A 50 -0.01 -18.77 -18.26
CA LEU A 50 -0.92 -17.96 -19.06
C LEU A 50 -0.21 -16.71 -19.58
N ARG A 51 -0.35 -16.44 -20.88
CA ARG A 51 -0.01 -15.16 -21.50
C ARG A 51 -1.28 -14.36 -21.77
N THR A 52 -1.34 -13.12 -21.28
CA THR A 52 -2.46 -12.21 -21.51
C THR A 52 -2.11 -11.17 -22.58
N GLU A 53 -3.11 -10.70 -23.33
CA GLU A 53 -2.92 -9.63 -24.32
C GLU A 53 -2.72 -8.27 -23.69
N PHE A 54 -3.25 -8.08 -22.47
CA PHE A 54 -3.15 -6.84 -21.69
C PHE A 54 -2.79 -7.16 -20.24
N PRO A 55 -2.13 -6.24 -19.50
CA PRO A 55 -1.81 -6.47 -18.10
C PRO A 55 -3.05 -6.75 -17.23
N LEU A 56 -2.91 -7.68 -16.28
CA LEU A 56 -3.94 -7.94 -15.26
C LEU A 56 -3.82 -7.00 -14.05
N TYR A 57 -2.76 -6.22 -13.99
CA TYR A 57 -2.47 -5.24 -12.95
C TYR A 57 -1.70 -4.08 -13.56
N MET A 58 -2.07 -2.86 -13.22
CA MET A 58 -1.37 -1.64 -13.60
C MET A 58 -0.93 -0.85 -12.37
N GLN A 59 0.31 -0.40 -12.38
CA GLN A 59 0.77 0.61 -11.42
C GLN A 59 0.85 1.95 -12.15
N ILE A 60 0.05 2.93 -11.68
CA ILE A 60 -0.11 4.23 -12.33
C ILE A 60 0.30 5.31 -11.34
N GLU A 61 1.53 5.78 -11.40
CA GLU A 61 2.00 6.85 -10.51
C GLU A 61 1.40 8.19 -10.93
N LEU A 62 0.42 8.67 -10.16
CA LEU A 62 -0.33 9.91 -10.46
C LEU A 62 0.50 11.18 -10.23
N ASN A 63 1.47 11.13 -9.32
CA ASN A 63 2.41 12.19 -9.02
C ASN A 63 3.60 11.64 -8.22
N GLN A 64 4.65 12.43 -8.07
CA GLN A 64 5.85 12.06 -7.31
C GLN A 64 6.04 12.97 -6.08
N ILE A 65 4.94 13.36 -5.45
CA ILE A 65 4.93 14.28 -4.31
C ILE A 65 4.74 13.49 -3.02
N CYS A 66 5.48 13.84 -1.97
CA CYS A 66 5.27 13.34 -0.62
C CYS A 66 5.48 14.48 0.38
N ASN A 67 4.65 14.53 1.40
CA ASN A 67 4.75 15.51 2.49
C ASN A 67 5.72 15.10 3.60
N LEU A 68 6.30 13.89 3.54
CA LEU A 68 7.31 13.41 4.47
C LEU A 68 8.71 13.34 3.83
N ARG A 69 9.73 13.21 4.69
CA ARG A 69 11.14 13.07 4.30
C ARG A 69 11.79 11.90 5.04
N CYS A 70 11.22 10.71 4.85
CA CYS A 70 11.74 9.48 5.44
C CYS A 70 13.15 9.20 4.93
N PRO A 71 14.17 9.02 5.79
CA PRO A 71 15.57 8.98 5.38
C PRO A 71 15.91 7.80 4.46
N MET A 72 15.16 6.68 4.54
CA MET A 72 15.33 5.51 3.69
C MET A 72 14.65 5.62 2.32
N CYS A 73 13.84 6.67 2.09
CA CYS A 73 13.00 6.78 0.89
C CYS A 73 13.74 7.48 -0.25
N SER A 74 13.58 6.99 -1.49
CA SER A 74 14.16 7.58 -2.71
C SER A 74 13.78 9.06 -2.91
N ILE A 75 12.59 9.48 -2.49
CA ILE A 75 12.18 10.90 -2.53
C ILE A 75 13.09 11.79 -1.68
N THR A 76 13.66 11.26 -0.60
CA THR A 76 14.50 12.01 0.34
C THR A 76 15.98 11.98 -0.05
N ILE A 77 16.44 10.88 -0.64
CA ILE A 77 17.84 10.69 -1.02
C ILE A 77 18.20 11.64 -2.16
N PRO A 78 19.16 12.58 -1.99
CA PRO A 78 19.41 13.65 -2.95
C PRO A 78 19.71 13.17 -4.37
N LYS A 79 20.56 12.15 -4.52
CA LYS A 79 20.92 11.58 -5.84
C LYS A 79 19.71 10.95 -6.53
N ALA A 80 18.94 10.12 -5.80
CA ALA A 80 17.75 9.48 -6.35
C ALA A 80 16.68 10.52 -6.69
N ARG A 81 16.44 11.49 -5.79
CA ARG A 81 15.50 12.58 -6.03
C ARG A 81 15.85 13.38 -7.28
N GLN A 82 17.09 13.82 -7.43
CA GLN A 82 17.52 14.59 -8.59
C GLN A 82 17.36 13.83 -9.90
N LYS A 83 17.58 12.51 -9.89
CA LYS A 83 17.57 11.68 -11.09
C LYS A 83 16.16 11.23 -11.51
N TYR A 84 15.27 10.98 -10.55
CA TYR A 84 14.01 10.25 -10.80
C TYR A 84 12.75 11.04 -10.43
N ILE A 85 12.83 12.10 -9.63
CA ILE A 85 11.65 12.80 -9.11
C ILE A 85 11.46 14.13 -9.84
N THR A 86 10.38 14.23 -10.61
CA THR A 86 10.04 15.46 -11.37
C THR A 86 9.03 16.35 -10.65
N GLU A 87 8.32 15.82 -9.64
CA GLU A 87 7.19 16.47 -8.94
C GLU A 87 5.99 16.81 -9.86
N GLU A 88 5.99 16.27 -11.08
CA GLU A 88 4.88 16.43 -12.00
C GLU A 88 3.65 15.62 -11.57
N ARG A 89 2.50 16.05 -12.07
CA ARG A 89 1.23 15.35 -11.86
C ARG A 89 0.72 14.83 -13.19
N MET A 90 0.16 13.63 -13.18
CA MET A 90 -0.50 13.07 -14.34
C MET A 90 -1.71 13.94 -14.73
N ASN A 91 -1.81 14.26 -16.01
CA ASN A 91 -2.97 14.94 -16.54
C ASN A 91 -4.19 14.00 -16.51
N TRP A 92 -5.35 14.53 -16.12
CA TRP A 92 -6.60 13.75 -16.06
C TRP A 92 -6.93 13.05 -17.39
N ASN A 93 -6.80 13.75 -18.53
CA ASN A 93 -7.08 13.15 -19.83
C ASN A 93 -6.16 11.96 -20.15
N THR A 94 -4.92 11.99 -19.68
CA THR A 94 -3.98 10.85 -19.81
C THR A 94 -4.44 9.69 -18.94
N TYR A 95 -4.78 9.96 -17.68
CA TYR A 95 -5.30 8.96 -16.75
C TYR A 95 -6.59 8.32 -17.31
N GLU A 96 -7.54 9.14 -17.75
CA GLU A 96 -8.80 8.68 -18.34
C GLU A 96 -8.56 7.71 -19.52
N LYS A 97 -7.67 8.06 -20.44
CA LYS A 97 -7.30 7.19 -21.57
C LYS A 97 -6.75 5.84 -21.11
N ILE A 98 -5.88 5.84 -20.10
CA ILE A 98 -5.28 4.61 -19.55
C ILE A 98 -6.39 3.72 -18.94
N ILE A 99 -7.29 4.32 -18.15
CA ILE A 99 -8.38 3.56 -17.51
C ILE A 99 -9.36 3.00 -18.54
N LEU A 100 -9.77 3.80 -19.54
CA LEU A 100 -10.67 3.34 -20.61
C LEU A 100 -10.03 2.26 -21.48
N GLU A 101 -8.72 2.31 -21.71
CA GLU A 101 -8.01 1.23 -22.37
C GLU A 101 -7.98 -0.03 -21.50
N GLY A 102 -7.71 0.12 -20.19
CA GLY A 102 -7.80 -0.98 -19.23
C GLY A 102 -9.19 -1.63 -19.19
N GLU A 103 -10.26 -0.84 -19.19
CA GLU A 103 -11.64 -1.31 -19.28
C GLU A 103 -11.87 -2.13 -20.57
N LYS A 104 -11.45 -1.59 -21.73
CA LYS A 104 -11.58 -2.25 -23.03
C LYS A 104 -10.97 -3.65 -23.05
N TYR A 105 -9.83 -3.83 -22.39
CA TYR A 105 -9.14 -5.12 -22.32
C TYR A 105 -9.45 -5.92 -21.05
N GLY A 106 -10.34 -5.42 -20.20
CA GLY A 106 -10.75 -6.09 -18.96
C GLY A 106 -9.65 -6.18 -17.89
N CYS A 107 -8.80 -5.15 -17.76
CA CYS A 107 -7.81 -5.07 -16.70
C CYS A 107 -8.50 -4.90 -15.32
N PRO A 108 -8.37 -5.88 -14.40
CA PRO A 108 -9.17 -5.87 -13.18
C PRO A 108 -8.54 -5.14 -12.01
N SER A 109 -7.26 -4.81 -12.06
CA SER A 109 -6.53 -4.35 -10.88
C SER A 109 -5.57 -3.20 -11.16
N MET A 110 -5.45 -2.30 -10.18
CA MET A 110 -4.48 -1.21 -10.23
C MET A 110 -4.01 -0.74 -8.86
N ASN A 111 -2.84 -0.09 -8.88
CA ASN A 111 -2.33 0.74 -7.80
C ASN A 111 -2.09 2.16 -8.34
N PRO A 112 -2.84 3.19 -7.91
CA PRO A 112 -2.68 4.58 -8.37
C PRO A 112 -1.51 5.31 -7.70
N GLN A 113 -0.44 4.59 -7.37
CA GLN A 113 0.66 5.08 -6.56
C GLN A 113 1.98 4.44 -6.99
N GLY A 114 3.05 5.20 -6.90
CA GLY A 114 4.43 4.74 -7.00
C GLY A 114 5.22 5.07 -5.74
N THR A 115 6.20 5.94 -5.86
CA THR A 115 7.05 6.40 -4.75
C THR A 115 6.49 7.60 -3.98
N ASN A 116 5.23 7.96 -4.18
CA ASN A 116 4.59 9.14 -3.60
C ASN A 116 3.76 8.86 -2.35
N GLU A 117 3.29 9.93 -1.70
CA GLU A 117 2.13 9.90 -0.84
C GLU A 117 0.90 10.34 -1.66
N PRO A 118 -0.19 9.57 -1.70
CA PRO A 118 -1.35 9.91 -2.51
C PRO A 118 -2.13 11.13 -2.01
N LEU A 119 -2.30 11.27 -0.70
CA LEU A 119 -3.22 12.23 -0.09
C LEU A 119 -2.86 13.73 -0.22
N PRO A 120 -1.65 14.19 -0.60
CA PRO A 120 -1.45 15.57 -1.03
C PRO A 120 -2.20 15.95 -2.30
N ASP A 121 -2.67 14.99 -3.09
CA ASP A 121 -3.55 15.27 -4.21
C ASP A 121 -5.01 15.40 -3.73
N PRO A 122 -5.67 16.56 -3.89
CA PRO A 122 -7.04 16.75 -3.43
C PRO A 122 -8.08 15.99 -4.25
N LYS A 123 -7.70 15.47 -5.43
CA LYS A 123 -8.57 14.69 -6.34
C LYS A 123 -8.27 13.19 -6.31
N PHE A 124 -7.46 12.72 -5.37
CA PHE A 124 -7.00 11.33 -5.36
C PHE A 124 -8.17 10.34 -5.33
N GLU A 125 -9.19 10.60 -4.54
CA GLU A 125 -10.35 9.73 -4.45
C GLU A 125 -11.18 9.70 -5.75
N ASP A 126 -11.15 10.78 -6.54
CA ASP A 126 -11.83 10.83 -7.85
C ASP A 126 -11.15 9.87 -8.85
N TYR A 127 -9.82 9.75 -8.82
CA TYR A 127 -9.10 8.78 -9.64
C TYR A 127 -9.51 7.35 -9.29
N ILE A 128 -9.58 7.00 -8.00
CA ILE A 128 -10.03 5.68 -7.57
C ILE A 128 -11.47 5.43 -8.01
N LYS A 129 -12.36 6.39 -7.77
CA LYS A 129 -13.78 6.28 -8.12
C LYS A 129 -13.99 6.10 -9.61
N PHE A 130 -13.22 6.80 -10.43
CA PHE A 130 -13.26 6.64 -11.88
C PHE A 130 -12.84 5.23 -12.30
N ALA A 131 -11.71 4.74 -11.84
CA ALA A 131 -11.25 3.39 -12.15
C ALA A 131 -12.23 2.30 -11.68
N SER A 132 -12.76 2.42 -10.46
CA SER A 132 -13.75 1.47 -9.93
C SER A 132 -15.01 1.40 -10.81
N LYS A 133 -15.49 2.53 -11.33
CA LYS A 133 -16.64 2.58 -12.26
C LYS A 133 -16.35 1.93 -13.62
N HIS A 134 -15.08 1.88 -14.01
CA HIS A 134 -14.61 1.31 -15.28
C HIS A 134 -14.03 -0.10 -15.13
N GLY A 135 -14.52 -0.86 -14.14
CA GLY A 135 -14.26 -2.30 -14.05
C GLY A 135 -13.01 -2.71 -13.27
N PHE A 136 -12.28 -1.79 -12.68
CA PHE A 136 -11.18 -2.12 -11.79
C PHE A 136 -11.74 -2.54 -10.43
N ILE A 137 -11.64 -3.82 -10.11
CA ILE A 137 -12.24 -4.47 -8.93
C ILE A 137 -11.23 -4.71 -7.80
N ASP A 138 -9.94 -4.57 -8.05
CA ASP A 138 -8.89 -4.70 -7.04
C ASP A 138 -7.97 -3.47 -7.07
N ILE A 139 -8.34 -2.43 -6.33
CA ILE A 139 -7.61 -1.17 -6.26
C ILE A 139 -6.90 -1.08 -4.91
N THR A 140 -5.58 -0.99 -4.96
CA THR A 140 -4.72 -0.98 -3.76
C THR A 140 -4.05 0.38 -3.59
N MET A 141 -3.96 0.89 -2.35
CA MET A 141 -3.12 2.03 -2.03
C MET A 141 -2.42 1.87 -0.68
N ASN A 142 -1.29 2.58 -0.53
CA ASN A 142 -0.65 2.81 0.76
C ASN A 142 -0.71 4.31 1.09
N THR A 143 -0.68 4.64 2.38
CA THR A 143 -0.61 6.03 2.83
C THR A 143 0.14 6.14 4.15
N ASN A 144 0.80 7.28 4.36
CA ASN A 144 1.38 7.64 5.65
C ASN A 144 0.34 8.17 6.65
N ALA A 145 -0.92 8.25 6.25
CA ALA A 145 -2.09 8.67 7.04
C ALA A 145 -2.02 10.07 7.68
N THR A 146 -1.00 10.88 7.40
CA THR A 146 -0.87 12.22 7.99
C THR A 146 -1.99 13.17 7.56
N LEU A 147 -2.48 13.01 6.33
CA LEU A 147 -3.53 13.83 5.73
C LEU A 147 -4.91 13.14 5.70
N LEU A 148 -5.07 12.06 6.45
CA LEU A 148 -6.30 11.28 6.52
C LEU A 148 -7.31 11.93 7.47
N SER A 149 -7.94 13.04 7.02
CA SER A 149 -9.02 13.70 7.73
C SER A 149 -10.31 12.85 7.74
N GLU A 150 -11.30 13.22 8.53
CA GLU A 150 -12.61 12.55 8.53
C GLU A 150 -13.28 12.61 7.16
N GLU A 151 -13.24 13.77 6.51
CA GLU A 151 -13.79 13.96 5.15
C GLU A 151 -13.11 13.03 4.14
N ARG A 152 -11.75 12.99 4.16
CA ARG A 152 -10.97 12.11 3.29
C ARG A 152 -11.25 10.64 3.56
N SER A 153 -11.39 10.27 4.83
CA SER A 153 -11.75 8.90 5.23
C SER A 153 -13.08 8.46 4.60
N LYS A 154 -14.12 9.30 4.67
CA LYS A 154 -15.42 9.02 4.05
C LYS A 154 -15.31 8.90 2.53
N LYS A 155 -14.62 9.84 1.86
CA LYS A 155 -14.41 9.80 0.41
C LYS A 155 -13.66 8.53 -0.04
N LEU A 156 -12.63 8.10 0.71
CA LEU A 156 -11.91 6.85 0.42
C LEU A 156 -12.79 5.63 0.59
N LEU A 157 -13.61 5.57 1.64
CA LEU A 157 -14.55 4.47 1.87
C LEU A 157 -15.61 4.35 0.77
N GLU A 158 -15.99 5.47 0.14
CA GLU A 158 -16.99 5.56 -0.93
C GLU A 158 -16.37 5.47 -2.35
N SER A 159 -15.04 5.44 -2.47
CA SER A 159 -14.36 5.54 -3.76
C SER A 159 -14.33 4.24 -4.57
N GLY A 160 -14.57 3.09 -3.93
CA GLY A 160 -14.35 1.77 -4.54
C GLY A 160 -12.95 1.19 -4.29
N LEU A 161 -12.19 1.80 -3.37
CA LEU A 161 -10.91 1.25 -2.90
C LEU A 161 -11.13 -0.12 -2.26
N THR A 162 -10.29 -1.11 -2.60
CA THR A 162 -10.44 -2.48 -2.09
C THR A 162 -9.40 -2.86 -1.05
N ARG A 163 -8.22 -2.25 -1.10
CA ARG A 163 -7.13 -2.48 -0.13
C ARG A 163 -6.49 -1.14 0.26
N LEU A 164 -6.39 -0.92 1.56
CA LEU A 164 -5.70 0.24 2.13
C LEU A 164 -4.65 -0.23 3.15
N ARG A 165 -3.40 0.20 2.99
CA ARG A 165 -2.34 -0.08 3.95
C ARG A 165 -1.76 1.20 4.52
N PHE A 166 -1.62 1.26 5.83
CA PHE A 166 -0.96 2.37 6.53
C PHE A 166 0.53 2.07 6.69
N SER A 167 1.36 2.97 6.22
CA SER A 167 2.82 2.85 6.28
C SER A 167 3.36 3.51 7.57
N LEU A 168 3.72 2.71 8.59
CA LEU A 168 4.02 3.19 9.93
C LEU A 168 5.49 3.00 10.36
N ASP A 169 6.04 1.78 10.23
CA ASP A 169 7.42 1.40 10.52
C ASP A 169 7.88 1.56 11.97
N ALA A 170 6.97 1.73 12.92
CA ALA A 170 7.31 1.83 14.34
C ALA A 170 6.09 1.54 15.24
N ALA A 171 6.37 1.12 16.47
CA ALA A 171 5.39 0.95 17.54
C ALA A 171 5.47 2.06 18.60
N THR A 172 6.58 2.81 18.66
CA THR A 172 6.79 3.91 19.60
C THR A 172 6.88 5.24 18.87
N LYS A 173 6.56 6.32 19.62
CA LYS A 173 6.65 7.69 19.12
C LYS A 173 8.07 8.06 18.72
N GLU A 174 9.04 7.70 19.54
CA GLU A 174 10.44 8.04 19.36
C GLU A 174 10.96 7.47 18.03
N THR A 175 10.72 6.21 17.79
CA THR A 175 11.15 5.53 16.56
C THR A 175 10.35 6.03 15.36
N TYR A 176 9.02 6.21 15.52
CA TYR A 176 8.17 6.71 14.45
C TYR A 176 8.60 8.08 13.93
N GLU A 177 8.76 9.08 14.84
CA GLU A 177 9.10 10.44 14.45
C GLU A 177 10.53 10.57 13.90
N LYS A 178 11.42 9.64 14.28
CA LYS A 178 12.77 9.54 13.72
C LYS A 178 12.78 9.00 12.29
N ILE A 179 11.89 8.04 11.98
CA ILE A 179 11.82 7.38 10.66
C ILE A 179 10.89 8.13 9.71
N ARG A 180 9.72 8.52 10.18
CA ARG A 180 8.70 9.22 9.40
C ARG A 180 8.85 10.75 9.55
N VAL A 181 10.02 11.26 9.15
CA VAL A 181 10.40 12.67 9.32
C VAL A 181 9.37 13.59 8.68
N GLY A 182 8.81 14.48 9.50
CA GLY A 182 7.72 15.40 9.15
C GLY A 182 6.34 14.95 9.64
N ALA A 183 6.19 13.71 10.12
CA ALA A 183 4.98 13.23 10.76
C ALA A 183 5.04 13.34 12.30
N LYS A 184 3.87 13.30 12.94
CA LYS A 184 3.69 13.19 14.39
C LYS A 184 2.90 11.92 14.71
N PHE A 185 3.40 11.14 15.66
CA PHE A 185 2.86 9.80 15.98
C PHE A 185 1.40 9.87 16.40
N GLU A 186 1.08 10.66 17.44
CA GLU A 186 -0.27 10.70 18.01
C GLU A 186 -1.35 11.19 17.00
N PRO A 187 -1.11 12.27 16.20
CA PRO A 187 -2.06 12.66 15.16
C PRO A 187 -2.30 11.59 14.12
N VAL A 188 -1.26 10.86 13.70
CA VAL A 188 -1.40 9.77 12.72
C VAL A 188 -2.20 8.61 13.30
N MET A 189 -1.89 8.18 14.52
CA MET A 189 -2.65 7.14 15.22
C MET A 189 -4.12 7.51 15.34
N LYS A 190 -4.43 8.75 15.75
CA LYS A 190 -5.80 9.26 15.84
C LYS A 190 -6.51 9.28 14.47
N ASN A 191 -5.81 9.60 13.39
CA ASN A 191 -6.37 9.56 12.04
C ASN A 191 -6.77 8.14 11.64
N ILE A 192 -5.90 7.16 11.93
CA ILE A 192 -6.15 5.75 11.61
C ILE A 192 -7.30 5.20 12.46
N GLU A 193 -7.28 5.44 13.77
CA GLU A 193 -8.35 5.03 14.67
C GLU A 193 -9.71 5.57 14.20
N ARG A 194 -9.80 6.85 13.89
CA ARG A 194 -11.00 7.47 13.32
C ARG A 194 -11.45 6.82 12.01
N PHE A 195 -10.51 6.48 11.11
CA PHE A 195 -10.84 5.77 9.87
C PHE A 195 -11.47 4.41 10.16
N LEU A 196 -10.88 3.65 11.06
CA LEU A 196 -11.37 2.32 11.46
C LEU A 196 -12.75 2.42 12.13
N GLU A 197 -12.95 3.40 13.00
CA GLU A 197 -14.25 3.67 13.65
C GLU A 197 -15.33 4.01 12.63
N ILE A 198 -15.06 4.89 11.65
CA ILE A 198 -16.01 5.23 10.58
C ILE A 198 -16.34 3.99 9.76
N LYS A 199 -15.31 3.24 9.35
CA LYS A 199 -15.49 2.00 8.58
C LYS A 199 -16.40 1.02 9.30
N GLN A 200 -16.17 0.79 10.59
CA GLN A 200 -16.95 -0.13 11.41
C GLN A 200 -18.37 0.38 11.66
N ARG A 201 -18.52 1.63 12.11
CA ARG A 201 -19.81 2.25 12.43
C ARG A 201 -20.75 2.26 11.24
N ASP A 202 -20.24 2.61 10.06
CA ASP A 202 -21.03 2.78 8.84
C ASP A 202 -21.14 1.47 8.02
N GLY A 203 -20.56 0.36 8.52
CA GLY A 203 -20.72 -0.99 7.97
C GLY A 203 -19.98 -1.26 6.66
N TYR A 204 -18.92 -0.49 6.36
CA TYR A 204 -18.13 -0.71 5.15
C TYR A 204 -17.34 -2.03 5.24
N LYS A 205 -17.56 -2.95 4.30
CA LYS A 205 -16.78 -4.19 4.18
C LYS A 205 -15.40 -3.95 3.57
N LEU A 206 -15.28 -2.99 2.68
CA LEU A 206 -14.06 -2.56 2.00
C LEU A 206 -13.68 -1.13 2.42
N PRO A 207 -12.41 -0.78 2.29
CA PRO A 207 -11.26 -1.61 1.91
C PRO A 207 -10.85 -2.61 2.98
N ILE A 208 -10.15 -3.70 2.59
CA ILE A 208 -9.37 -4.53 3.51
C ILE A 208 -8.23 -3.66 4.05
N ILE A 209 -8.05 -3.66 5.36
CA ILE A 209 -7.10 -2.77 6.03
C ILE A 209 -5.83 -3.52 6.41
N GLY A 210 -4.68 -2.95 6.06
CA GLY A 210 -3.39 -3.44 6.52
C GLY A 210 -2.52 -2.34 7.13
N VAL A 211 -1.48 -2.77 7.84
CA VAL A 211 -0.37 -1.94 8.29
C VAL A 211 0.94 -2.52 7.77
N ASN A 212 1.81 -1.65 7.29
CA ASN A 212 3.14 -2.02 6.80
C ASN A 212 4.21 -1.56 7.78
N PHE A 213 5.19 -2.42 7.97
CA PHE A 213 6.40 -2.16 8.73
C PHE A 213 7.61 -2.53 7.87
N CYS A 214 8.34 -1.53 7.40
CA CYS A 214 9.64 -1.73 6.76
C CYS A 214 10.68 -1.95 7.86
N LYS A 215 11.09 -3.22 8.02
CA LYS A 215 12.08 -3.61 9.05
C LYS A 215 13.46 -3.11 8.64
N MET A 216 14.03 -2.30 9.50
CA MET A 216 15.37 -1.71 9.40
C MET A 216 16.13 -1.92 10.70
N LYS A 217 17.44 -1.78 10.68
CA LYS A 217 18.29 -1.84 11.89
C LYS A 217 17.82 -0.90 13.00
N THR A 218 17.26 0.26 12.62
CA THR A 218 16.79 1.28 13.56
C THR A 218 15.48 0.95 14.26
N ASN A 219 14.67 0.02 13.73
CA ASN A 219 13.34 -0.32 14.26
C ASN A 219 13.09 -1.83 14.44
N GLU A 220 14.03 -2.69 14.07
CA GLU A 220 13.84 -4.16 14.13
C GLU A 220 13.48 -4.68 15.52
N HIS A 221 13.86 -3.95 16.57
CA HIS A 221 13.56 -4.28 17.96
C HIS A 221 12.08 -4.02 18.34
N GLU A 222 11.33 -3.28 17.52
CA GLU A 222 9.91 -2.98 17.74
C GLU A 222 8.94 -3.89 16.99
N VAL A 223 9.43 -4.85 16.20
CA VAL A 223 8.59 -5.70 15.34
C VAL A 223 7.51 -6.43 16.13
N ASP A 224 7.86 -7.10 17.23
CA ASP A 224 6.88 -7.86 18.02
C ASP A 224 5.87 -6.93 18.70
N GLN A 225 6.32 -5.77 19.20
CA GLN A 225 5.43 -4.76 19.78
C GLN A 225 4.48 -4.19 18.73
N PHE A 226 4.95 -3.96 17.51
CA PHE A 226 4.11 -3.50 16.39
C PHE A 226 3.05 -4.52 16.02
N ILE A 227 3.42 -5.80 15.97
CA ILE A 227 2.49 -6.89 15.71
C ILE A 227 1.38 -6.92 16.78
N GLU A 228 1.76 -6.90 18.06
CA GLU A 228 0.78 -6.89 19.16
C GLU A 228 -0.16 -5.69 19.13
N MET A 229 0.35 -4.53 18.72
CA MET A 229 -0.46 -3.30 18.60
C MET A 229 -1.57 -3.41 17.57
N TRP A 230 -1.36 -4.17 16.46
CA TRP A 230 -2.22 -4.14 15.28
C TRP A 230 -2.96 -5.44 14.98
N LYS A 231 -2.53 -6.59 15.48
CA LYS A 231 -3.05 -7.94 15.11
C LYS A 231 -4.56 -8.10 15.20
N ASP A 232 -5.22 -7.41 16.16
CA ASP A 232 -6.65 -7.50 16.40
C ASP A 232 -7.43 -6.29 15.87
N LYS A 233 -6.76 -5.33 15.23
CA LYS A 233 -7.37 -4.08 14.75
C LYS A 233 -7.49 -4.00 13.23
N VAL A 234 -6.67 -4.76 12.51
CA VAL A 234 -6.58 -4.71 11.04
C VAL A 234 -6.61 -6.12 10.44
N ASP A 235 -6.88 -6.18 9.14
CA ASP A 235 -6.96 -7.45 8.42
C ASP A 235 -5.58 -8.04 8.09
N LEU A 236 -4.53 -7.19 8.05
CA LEU A 236 -3.18 -7.58 7.64
C LEU A 236 -2.12 -6.78 8.38
N VAL A 237 -1.13 -7.46 8.97
CA VAL A 237 0.12 -6.85 9.44
C VAL A 237 1.26 -7.38 8.57
N ALA A 238 1.89 -6.51 7.79
CA ALA A 238 2.96 -6.88 6.88
C ALA A 238 4.30 -6.31 7.37
N ILE A 239 5.24 -7.20 7.67
CA ILE A 239 6.61 -6.87 8.04
C ILE A 239 7.51 -7.23 6.85
N GLN A 240 8.15 -6.25 6.26
CA GLN A 240 9.02 -6.42 5.10
C GLN A 240 10.43 -5.91 5.42
N ASN A 241 11.45 -6.68 5.12
CA ASN A 241 12.83 -6.19 5.24
C ASN A 241 13.05 -5.00 4.29
N PHE A 242 13.83 -4.04 4.76
CA PHE A 242 14.26 -2.91 3.92
C PHE A 242 15.03 -3.42 2.70
N ILE A 243 14.67 -2.88 1.55
CA ILE A 243 15.34 -3.09 0.27
C ILE A 243 15.90 -1.75 -0.16
N ALA A 244 17.20 -1.69 -0.40
CA ALA A 244 17.84 -0.48 -0.89
C ALA A 244 17.26 -0.08 -2.26
N PRO A 245 16.71 1.13 -2.41
CA PRO A 245 16.10 1.57 -3.67
C PRO A 245 17.14 1.86 -4.77
N GLU A 246 18.40 1.97 -4.40
CA GLU A 246 19.50 2.29 -5.30
C GLU A 246 20.82 1.68 -4.81
N LEU A 247 21.62 1.12 -5.71
CA LEU A 247 22.88 0.43 -5.37
C LEU A 247 24.05 1.39 -5.07
N GLU A 248 23.96 2.65 -5.50
CA GLU A 248 25.08 3.61 -5.39
C GLU A 248 25.11 4.41 -4.07
N SER A 249 24.08 4.28 -3.25
CA SER A 249 23.96 4.97 -1.96
C SER A 249 24.29 4.05 -0.79
N ASP A 250 24.86 4.59 0.27
CA ASP A 250 25.11 3.84 1.50
C ASP A 250 23.84 3.70 2.32
N TYR A 251 23.34 2.47 2.41
CA TYR A 251 22.16 2.10 3.19
C TYR A 251 22.49 1.22 4.41
N THR A 252 23.76 1.13 4.80
CA THR A 252 24.22 0.23 5.87
C THR A 252 23.45 0.43 7.17
N ASP A 253 23.06 1.66 7.50
CA ASP A 253 22.29 1.98 8.69
C ASP A 253 20.82 1.54 8.63
N PHE A 254 20.32 1.18 7.45
CA PHE A 254 18.94 0.71 7.25
C PHE A 254 18.83 -0.80 7.09
N ILE A 255 19.91 -1.49 6.72
CA ILE A 255 19.89 -2.93 6.54
C ILE A 255 19.67 -3.61 7.90
N PRO A 256 18.65 -4.47 8.07
CA PRO A 256 18.43 -5.18 9.32
C PRO A 256 19.62 -6.04 9.74
N THR A 257 19.86 -6.13 11.05
CA THR A 257 20.97 -6.94 11.59
C THR A 257 20.76 -8.42 11.32
N ASN A 258 19.50 -8.88 11.40
CA ASN A 258 19.09 -10.25 11.10
C ASN A 258 18.18 -10.23 9.86
N SER A 259 18.75 -10.53 8.70
CA SER A 259 18.03 -10.68 7.43
C SER A 259 17.53 -12.12 7.18
N GLU A 260 17.68 -13.02 8.19
CA GLU A 260 17.18 -14.39 8.14
C GLU A 260 15.70 -14.51 8.52
#